data_f629bec46e7834078cfc83b1b0d7f7a2
#
_entry.id   f629bec46e7834078cfc83b1b0d7f7a2
#
_cell.length_a   1.000
_cell.length_b   1.000
_cell.length_c   1.000
_cell.angle_alpha   90.00
_cell.angle_beta   90.00
_cell.angle_gamma   90.00
#
_symmetry.space_group_name_H-M   'P 1'
#
loop_
_entity.id
_entity.type
_entity.pdbx_description
1 polymer ?
#
loop_
_entity_poly.entity_id
_entity_poly.type
_entity_poly.pdbx_seq_one_letter_code
_entity_poly.pdbx_strand_id
1 'polypeptide(L)'
;TNEKISDPNKVVLQVNGRDYITDESFDPTNLIETDKMGVSPTNTTLTIQYRKNNVNINNIASKSLVNVSDTNFSFANISTLNPQKISSVIGSLEFENEKPVIGGVSTPTTEEIKYRAYGAFSSQNRAVTAEDYKAAIYSMPPKFGAVKRANIVQDKDSFKRNLNLYIISEDASGNLVESTNTLKKNLKTHLSNYKMINDTIDILDAKIVNLEIFID
;
A
#
# COMPACT_ATOMS: atom_id res chain seq x y z
N THR A 1 -15.02 16.82 -33.90
CA THR A 1 -14.97 17.87 -32.87
C THR A 1 -13.53 18.03 -32.43
N ASN A 2 -12.95 19.17 -32.79
CA ASN A 2 -11.59 19.54 -32.40
C ASN A 2 -11.59 20.07 -30.97
N GLU A 3 -11.85 19.23 -29.98
CA GLU A 3 -11.58 19.57 -28.62
C GLU A 3 -10.07 19.43 -28.42
N LYS A 4 -9.43 20.53 -28.13
CA LYS A 4 -8.00 20.58 -27.87
C LYS A 4 -7.76 20.00 -26.49
N ILE A 5 -7.00 18.94 -26.44
CA ILE A 5 -6.40 18.47 -25.20
C ILE A 5 -5.56 19.63 -24.63
N SER A 6 -5.81 20.03 -23.40
CA SER A 6 -4.96 21.01 -22.72
C SER A 6 -3.57 20.40 -22.59
N ASP A 7 -2.60 21.00 -23.25
CA ASP A 7 -1.21 20.58 -23.17
C ASP A 7 -0.68 20.86 -21.75
N PRO A 8 -0.34 19.85 -20.96
CA PRO A 8 0.18 20.04 -19.59
C PRO A 8 1.41 20.95 -19.58
N ASN A 9 2.22 20.91 -20.63
CA ASN A 9 3.39 21.77 -20.75
C ASN A 9 3.02 23.25 -20.92
N LYS A 10 1.89 23.56 -21.54
CA LYS A 10 1.41 24.93 -21.62
C LYS A 10 0.99 25.48 -20.27
N VAL A 11 0.34 24.69 -19.45
CA VAL A 11 -0.08 25.08 -18.11
C VAL A 11 1.15 25.29 -17.21
N VAL A 12 2.12 24.37 -17.26
CA VAL A 12 3.36 24.48 -16.49
C VAL A 12 4.26 25.62 -16.99
N LEU A 13 4.34 25.85 -18.31
CA LEU A 13 5.15 26.92 -18.89
C LEU A 13 4.53 28.31 -18.67
N GLN A 14 3.21 28.41 -18.59
CA GLN A 14 2.55 29.67 -18.22
C GLN A 14 2.86 30.09 -16.80
N VAL A 15 3.01 29.12 -15.89
CA VAL A 15 3.32 29.39 -14.47
C VAL A 15 4.81 29.65 -14.23
N ASN A 16 5.69 28.99 -14.95
CA ASN A 16 7.12 28.94 -14.61
C ASN A 16 8.07 29.77 -15.50
N GLY A 17 7.61 30.62 -16.37
CA GLY A 17 8.64 31.31 -17.15
C GLY A 17 8.20 32.34 -18.18
N ARG A 18 7.02 32.87 -18.11
CA ARG A 18 6.58 33.92 -18.99
C ARG A 18 5.87 35.05 -18.25
N ASP A 19 6.10 36.29 -18.72
CA ASP A 19 5.68 37.56 -18.14
C ASP A 19 4.15 37.84 -18.07
N TYR A 20 3.33 36.85 -18.38
CA TYR A 20 1.89 36.97 -18.21
C TYR A 20 1.41 35.90 -17.24
N ILE A 21 1.74 36.13 -16.02
CA ILE A 21 1.09 35.44 -14.91
C ILE A 21 -0.32 36.00 -14.87
N THR A 22 -1.28 35.20 -15.29
CA THR A 22 -2.65 35.43 -14.89
C THR A 22 -2.68 35.33 -13.37
N ASP A 23 -3.42 36.18 -12.70
CA ASP A 23 -3.58 36.21 -11.23
C ASP A 23 -4.18 34.92 -10.65
N GLU A 24 -4.31 33.89 -11.41
CA GLU A 24 -4.76 32.57 -10.99
C GLU A 24 -3.55 31.73 -10.58
N SER A 25 -3.43 31.45 -9.30
CA SER A 25 -2.47 30.49 -8.79
C SER A 25 -2.77 29.12 -9.39
N PHE A 26 -1.76 28.46 -9.94
CA PHE A 26 -1.88 27.10 -10.40
C PHE A 26 -2.12 26.17 -9.21
N ASP A 27 -3.37 25.75 -9.03
CA ASP A 27 -3.75 24.72 -8.10
C ASP A 27 -3.97 23.40 -8.88
N PRO A 28 -3.08 22.39 -8.72
CA PRO A 28 -3.24 21.11 -9.39
C PRO A 28 -4.55 20.41 -9.05
N THR A 29 -5.18 20.76 -7.92
CA THR A 29 -6.45 20.15 -7.51
C THR A 29 -7.61 20.58 -8.38
N ASN A 30 -7.56 21.78 -8.92
CA ASN A 30 -8.56 22.29 -9.86
C ASN A 30 -8.57 21.51 -11.19
N LEU A 31 -7.48 20.80 -11.52
CA LEU A 31 -7.42 19.95 -12.72
C LEU A 31 -8.31 18.71 -12.62
N ILE A 32 -8.62 18.26 -11.40
CA ILE A 32 -9.53 17.12 -11.16
C ILE A 32 -10.99 17.57 -11.30
N GLU A 33 -11.28 18.84 -10.99
CA GLU A 33 -12.63 19.41 -10.99
C GLU A 33 -13.02 20.06 -12.31
N THR A 34 -12.07 20.21 -13.23
CA THR A 34 -12.30 20.88 -14.51
C THR A 34 -12.12 19.93 -15.69
N ASP A 35 -12.96 20.10 -16.73
CA ASP A 35 -12.84 19.38 -18.01
C ASP A 35 -11.61 19.81 -18.85
N LYS A 36 -10.67 20.54 -18.24
CA LYS A 36 -9.53 21.12 -18.95
C LYS A 36 -8.39 20.12 -19.22
N MET A 37 -8.38 18.98 -18.55
CA MET A 37 -7.40 17.92 -18.80
C MET A 37 -8.07 16.65 -19.31
N GLY A 38 -7.71 16.30 -20.53
CA GLY A 38 -8.22 15.12 -21.20
C GLY A 38 -9.49 15.39 -22.01
N VAL A 39 -9.78 14.48 -22.91
CA VAL A 39 -10.98 14.46 -23.74
C VAL A 39 -11.78 13.24 -23.37
N SER A 40 -13.05 13.40 -23.06
CA SER A 40 -13.95 12.26 -22.84
C SER A 40 -14.00 11.42 -24.13
N PRO A 41 -13.74 10.11 -24.05
CA PRO A 41 -13.85 9.24 -25.22
C PRO A 41 -15.30 9.21 -25.72
N THR A 42 -15.51 9.65 -26.98
CA THR A 42 -16.81 9.64 -27.64
C THR A 42 -16.72 8.83 -28.93
N ASN A 43 -17.73 8.02 -29.23
CA ASN A 43 -17.80 7.16 -30.41
C ASN A 43 -16.57 6.25 -30.60
N THR A 44 -16.02 5.76 -29.51
CA THR A 44 -14.86 4.88 -29.50
C THR A 44 -15.08 3.70 -28.54
N THR A 45 -14.36 2.62 -28.79
CA THR A 45 -14.34 1.47 -27.87
C THR A 45 -13.17 1.63 -26.90
N LEU A 46 -13.45 1.72 -25.61
CA LEU A 46 -12.44 1.80 -24.56
C LEU A 46 -12.21 0.41 -23.98
N THR A 47 -11.00 -0.12 -24.12
CA THR A 47 -10.59 -1.36 -23.49
C THR A 47 -9.79 -1.06 -22.23
N ILE A 48 -10.34 -1.43 -21.08
CA ILE A 48 -9.70 -1.22 -19.78
C ILE A 48 -9.20 -2.56 -19.25
N GLN A 49 -7.90 -2.66 -19.03
CA GLN A 49 -7.30 -3.79 -18.35
C GLN A 49 -7.08 -3.45 -16.88
N TYR A 50 -7.63 -4.25 -15.98
CA TYR A 50 -7.47 -4.04 -14.54
C TYR A 50 -7.22 -5.37 -13.81
N ARG A 51 -6.61 -5.29 -12.65
CA ARG A 51 -6.43 -6.44 -11.75
C ARG A 51 -7.58 -6.45 -10.75
N LYS A 52 -8.25 -7.58 -10.64
CA LYS A 52 -9.27 -7.81 -9.63
C LYS A 52 -8.70 -8.73 -8.56
N ASN A 53 -8.72 -8.28 -7.33
CA ASN A 53 -8.42 -9.11 -6.17
C ASN A 53 -9.73 -9.75 -5.65
N ASN A 54 -9.60 -10.85 -4.92
CA ASN A 54 -10.72 -11.40 -4.18
C ASN A 54 -11.15 -10.41 -3.10
N VAL A 55 -12.46 -10.34 -2.86
CA VAL A 55 -13.06 -9.45 -1.84
C VAL A 55 -12.63 -9.87 -0.42
N ASN A 56 -12.24 -11.12 -0.25
CA ASN A 56 -11.85 -11.66 1.05
C ASN A 56 -10.44 -11.20 1.42
N ILE A 57 -10.29 -10.80 2.67
CA ILE A 57 -8.98 -10.54 3.27
C ILE A 57 -8.22 -11.86 3.28
N ASN A 58 -7.09 -11.91 2.57
CA ASN A 58 -6.25 -13.10 2.51
C ASN A 58 -5.23 -13.14 3.68
N ASN A 59 -5.64 -12.67 4.84
CA ASN A 59 -4.87 -12.81 6.06
C ASN A 59 -5.15 -14.18 6.69
N ILE A 60 -4.12 -14.79 7.26
CA ILE A 60 -4.19 -16.16 7.79
C ILE A 60 -3.69 -16.13 9.23
N ALA A 61 -4.45 -16.73 10.13
CA ALA A 61 -4.07 -16.83 11.53
C ALA A 61 -2.82 -17.70 11.73
N SER A 62 -2.10 -17.50 12.84
CA SER A 62 -1.03 -18.41 13.25
C SER A 62 -1.56 -19.83 13.39
N LYS A 63 -0.76 -20.83 13.03
CA LYS A 63 -1.05 -22.27 13.12
C LYS A 63 -2.28 -22.75 12.36
N SER A 64 -2.73 -22.01 11.36
CA SER A 64 -3.89 -22.37 10.55
C SER A 64 -3.55 -23.00 9.19
N LEU A 65 -2.31 -22.86 8.72
CA LEU A 65 -1.82 -23.49 7.50
C LEU A 65 -1.30 -24.90 7.84
N VAL A 66 -2.21 -25.85 7.93
CA VAL A 66 -1.90 -27.26 8.31
C VAL A 66 -2.15 -28.25 7.17
N ASN A 67 -2.85 -27.84 6.12
CA ASN A 67 -3.18 -28.75 5.01
C ASN A 67 -2.22 -28.54 3.85
N VAL A 68 -1.65 -29.66 3.36
CA VAL A 68 -0.80 -29.69 2.17
C VAL A 68 -1.61 -30.31 1.04
N SER A 69 -1.79 -29.58 -0.04
CA SER A 69 -2.55 -30.05 -1.20
C SER A 69 -1.74 -30.90 -2.16
N ASP A 70 -0.45 -30.63 -2.24
CA ASP A 70 0.49 -31.37 -3.12
C ASP A 70 1.90 -31.31 -2.55
N THR A 71 2.63 -32.42 -2.70
CA THR A 71 4.01 -32.53 -2.23
C THR A 71 4.89 -33.18 -3.32
N ASN A 72 6.03 -32.58 -3.56
CA ASN A 72 7.02 -33.13 -4.46
C ASN A 72 8.30 -33.50 -3.67
N PHE A 73 8.58 -34.79 -3.52
CA PHE A 73 9.74 -35.27 -2.81
C PHE A 73 10.80 -35.77 -3.81
N SER A 74 12.02 -35.32 -3.63
CA SER A 74 13.17 -35.81 -4.36
C SER A 74 14.16 -36.46 -3.37
N PHE A 75 14.43 -37.73 -3.60
CA PHE A 75 15.40 -38.49 -2.82
C PHE A 75 16.62 -38.82 -3.67
N ALA A 76 17.81 -38.52 -3.15
CA ALA A 76 19.05 -38.95 -3.78
C ALA A 76 19.16 -40.50 -3.72
N ASN A 77 19.53 -41.13 -4.83
CA ASN A 77 19.72 -42.57 -4.92
C ASN A 77 18.53 -43.43 -4.46
N ILE A 78 17.34 -43.08 -4.90
CA ILE A 78 16.07 -43.73 -4.53
C ILE A 78 16.09 -45.25 -4.65
N SER A 79 16.87 -45.81 -5.61
CA SER A 79 17.01 -47.26 -5.84
C SER A 79 17.71 -48.04 -4.71
N THR A 80 18.44 -47.33 -3.84
CA THR A 80 19.16 -47.93 -2.70
C THR A 80 18.45 -47.73 -1.37
N LEU A 81 17.34 -46.96 -1.37
CA LEU A 81 16.58 -46.64 -0.17
C LEU A 81 15.47 -47.65 0.10
N ASN A 82 15.20 -47.89 1.37
CA ASN A 82 14.10 -48.75 1.80
C ASN A 82 12.76 -48.04 1.58
N PRO A 83 11.83 -48.62 0.77
CA PRO A 83 10.53 -48.01 0.46
C PRO A 83 9.67 -47.70 1.70
N GLN A 84 9.70 -48.57 2.74
CA GLN A 84 8.95 -48.35 3.96
C GLN A 84 9.44 -47.10 4.73
N LYS A 85 10.76 -46.86 4.74
CA LYS A 85 11.34 -45.67 5.34
C LYS A 85 10.97 -44.41 4.57
N ILE A 86 10.95 -44.46 3.25
CA ILE A 86 10.51 -43.37 2.39
C ILE A 86 9.04 -43.00 2.72
N SER A 87 8.16 -44.01 2.75
CA SER A 87 6.75 -43.81 3.09
C SER A 87 6.57 -43.22 4.50
N SER A 88 7.37 -43.68 5.47
CA SER A 88 7.33 -43.13 6.84
C SER A 88 7.76 -41.67 6.89
N VAL A 89 8.79 -41.28 6.15
CA VAL A 89 9.27 -39.89 6.05
C VAL A 89 8.21 -39.00 5.41
N ILE A 90 7.60 -39.47 4.32
CA ILE A 90 6.53 -38.71 3.65
C ILE A 90 5.32 -38.53 4.57
N GLY A 91 4.93 -39.59 5.31
CA GLY A 91 3.78 -39.58 6.20
C GLY A 91 4.02 -38.82 7.52
N SER A 92 5.27 -38.51 7.86
CA SER A 92 5.62 -37.74 9.08
C SER A 92 5.72 -36.24 8.83
N LEU A 93 5.43 -35.77 7.62
CA LEU A 93 5.54 -34.38 7.28
C LEU A 93 4.37 -33.58 7.87
N GLU A 94 4.68 -32.64 8.72
CA GLU A 94 3.74 -31.71 9.31
C GLU A 94 4.12 -30.28 8.95
N PHE A 95 3.15 -29.43 8.73
CA PHE A 95 3.34 -28.03 8.41
C PHE A 95 2.48 -27.17 9.31
N GLU A 96 3.08 -26.13 9.81
CA GLU A 96 2.35 -25.04 10.45
C GLU A 96 3.02 -23.69 10.17
N ASN A 97 2.24 -22.62 10.18
CA ASN A 97 2.79 -21.28 10.16
C ASN A 97 2.91 -20.75 11.61
N GLU A 98 4.13 -20.51 12.07
CA GLU A 98 4.38 -19.97 13.42
C GLU A 98 3.75 -18.59 13.62
N LYS A 99 3.82 -17.74 12.60
CA LYS A 99 3.32 -16.36 12.64
C LYS A 99 2.12 -16.19 11.72
N PRO A 100 1.20 -15.28 12.06
CA PRO A 100 0.10 -14.97 11.16
C PRO A 100 0.61 -14.34 9.87
N VAL A 101 -0.03 -14.65 8.75
CA VAL A 101 0.18 -13.97 7.47
C VAL A 101 -0.75 -12.77 7.45
N ILE A 102 -0.19 -11.57 7.49
CA ILE A 102 -0.91 -10.31 7.46
C ILE A 102 -0.36 -9.41 6.36
N GLY A 103 -1.13 -8.43 5.93
CA GLY A 103 -0.77 -7.50 4.87
C GLY A 103 -1.90 -7.30 3.84
N GLY A 104 -2.97 -8.08 3.96
CA GLY A 104 -4.24 -7.78 3.33
C GLY A 104 -5.01 -6.74 4.16
N VAL A 105 -5.78 -5.90 3.51
CA VAL A 105 -6.69 -4.94 4.15
C VAL A 105 -8.06 -5.02 3.52
N SER A 106 -9.09 -4.72 4.30
CA SER A 106 -10.46 -4.64 3.81
C SER A 106 -10.60 -3.58 2.71
N THR A 107 -11.55 -3.79 1.81
CA THR A 107 -11.84 -2.87 0.71
C THR A 107 -12.12 -1.47 1.25
N PRO A 108 -11.42 -0.43 0.77
CA PRO A 108 -11.66 0.94 1.21
C PRO A 108 -13.04 1.42 0.75
N THR A 109 -13.62 2.33 1.51
CA THR A 109 -14.86 3.00 1.14
C THR A 109 -14.66 3.95 -0.04
N THR A 110 -15.74 4.32 -0.72
CA THR A 110 -15.68 5.28 -1.84
C THR A 110 -15.07 6.62 -1.40
N GLU A 111 -15.37 7.09 -0.20
CA GLU A 111 -14.80 8.32 0.35
C GLU A 111 -13.29 8.19 0.63
N GLU A 112 -12.86 7.05 1.15
CA GLU A 112 -11.42 6.78 1.33
C GLU A 112 -10.69 6.73 -0.02
N ILE A 113 -11.32 6.16 -1.06
CA ILE A 113 -10.73 6.11 -2.41
C ILE A 113 -10.58 7.52 -2.97
N LYS A 114 -11.61 8.37 -2.87
CA LYS A 114 -11.56 9.78 -3.31
C LYS A 114 -10.45 10.53 -2.60
N TYR A 115 -10.38 10.41 -1.28
CA TYR A 115 -9.34 11.07 -0.48
C TYR A 115 -7.93 10.61 -0.87
N ARG A 116 -7.73 9.30 -1.07
CA ARG A 116 -6.44 8.74 -1.49
C ARG A 116 -6.04 9.18 -2.90
N ALA A 117 -7.01 9.23 -3.83
CA ALA A 117 -6.78 9.70 -5.20
C ALA A 117 -6.36 11.16 -5.22
N TYR A 118 -7.05 12.00 -4.45
CA TYR A 118 -6.70 13.42 -4.28
C TYR A 118 -5.27 13.59 -3.72
N GLY A 119 -4.95 12.89 -2.64
CA GLY A 119 -3.61 12.93 -2.04
C GLY A 119 -2.52 12.46 -2.99
N ALA A 120 -2.75 11.38 -3.72
CA ALA A 120 -1.79 10.86 -4.70
C ALA A 120 -1.54 11.83 -5.86
N PHE A 121 -2.59 12.54 -6.31
CA PHE A 121 -2.46 13.54 -7.36
C PHE A 121 -1.68 14.78 -6.86
N SER A 122 -2.01 15.29 -5.69
CA SER A 122 -1.39 16.50 -5.14
C SER A 122 0.08 16.30 -4.76
N SER A 123 0.49 15.10 -4.36
CA SER A 123 1.86 14.79 -3.95
C SER A 123 2.89 14.78 -5.11
N GLN A 124 2.44 14.63 -6.35
CA GLN A 124 3.30 14.62 -7.55
C GLN A 124 4.52 13.69 -7.42
N ASN A 125 4.32 12.49 -6.87
CA ASN A 125 5.35 11.46 -6.64
C ASN A 125 6.51 11.90 -5.72
N ARG A 126 6.28 12.85 -4.83
CA ARG A 126 7.25 13.25 -3.80
C ARG A 126 6.52 13.48 -2.47
N ALA A 127 7.17 13.15 -1.38
CA ALA A 127 6.61 13.34 -0.06
C ALA A 127 7.35 14.49 0.66
N VAL A 128 6.65 15.60 0.89
CA VAL A 128 7.16 16.79 1.57
C VAL A 128 6.36 17.05 2.85
N THR A 129 5.04 16.90 2.77
CA THR A 129 4.10 17.09 3.87
C THR A 129 3.71 15.76 4.49
N ALA A 130 3.14 15.78 5.69
CA ALA A 130 2.62 14.58 6.34
C ALA A 130 1.55 13.87 5.47
N GLU A 131 0.73 14.64 4.76
CA GLU A 131 -0.31 14.10 3.88
C GLU A 131 0.28 13.42 2.63
N ASP A 132 1.37 13.97 2.07
CA ASP A 132 2.06 13.33 0.94
C ASP A 132 2.65 11.98 1.35
N TYR A 133 3.23 11.89 2.56
CA TYR A 133 3.70 10.61 3.10
C TYR A 133 2.57 9.61 3.28
N LYS A 134 1.40 10.04 3.79
CA LYS A 134 0.23 9.16 3.88
C LYS A 134 -0.23 8.69 2.51
N ALA A 135 -0.28 9.59 1.53
CA ALA A 135 -0.62 9.24 0.15
C ALA A 135 0.36 8.22 -0.44
N ALA A 136 1.67 8.41 -0.23
CA ALA A 136 2.69 7.46 -0.67
C ALA A 136 2.54 6.09 0.01
N ILE A 137 2.22 6.05 1.31
CA ILE A 137 1.99 4.79 2.05
C ILE A 137 0.81 4.02 1.45
N TYR A 138 -0.31 4.68 1.23
CA TYR A 138 -1.51 4.04 0.68
C TYR A 138 -1.40 3.71 -0.81
N SER A 139 -0.44 4.28 -1.53
CA SER A 139 -0.13 3.94 -2.93
C SER A 139 0.78 2.73 -3.08
N MET A 140 1.30 2.16 -1.99
CA MET A 140 2.16 0.98 -2.05
C MET A 140 1.44 -0.19 -2.75
N PRO A 141 2.07 -0.83 -3.75
CA PRO A 141 1.45 -1.94 -4.45
C PRO A 141 1.07 -3.09 -3.50
N PRO A 142 -0.15 -3.64 -3.59
CA PRO A 142 -0.65 -4.66 -2.66
C PRO A 142 0.21 -5.93 -2.56
N LYS A 143 1.00 -6.24 -3.59
CA LYS A 143 1.94 -7.38 -3.58
C LYS A 143 3.01 -7.29 -2.50
N PHE A 144 3.28 -6.10 -1.97
CA PHE A 144 4.24 -5.87 -0.89
C PHE A 144 3.58 -5.77 0.48
N GLY A 145 2.26 -5.93 0.53
CA GLY A 145 1.40 -5.74 1.68
C GLY A 145 0.71 -4.37 1.65
N ALA A 146 -0.26 -4.19 2.53
CA ALA A 146 -0.98 -2.96 2.68
C ALA A 146 -1.10 -2.57 4.15
N VAL A 147 -1.20 -1.28 4.40
CA VAL A 147 -1.37 -0.70 5.73
C VAL A 147 -2.82 -0.27 5.91
N LYS A 148 -3.46 -0.67 7.00
CA LYS A 148 -4.84 -0.28 7.29
C LYS A 148 -4.96 1.19 7.65
N ARG A 149 -4.10 1.65 8.58
CA ARG A 149 -4.00 3.06 8.99
C ARG A 149 -2.55 3.45 9.18
N ALA A 150 -2.25 4.69 8.84
CA ALA A 150 -0.94 5.27 9.02
C ALA A 150 -1.05 6.71 9.53
N ASN A 151 -0.15 7.10 10.38
CA ASN A 151 0.03 8.48 10.80
C ASN A 151 1.52 8.81 10.91
N ILE A 152 1.88 10.02 10.57
CA ILE A 152 3.27 10.48 10.62
C ILE A 152 3.38 11.71 11.52
N VAL A 153 4.39 11.70 12.35
CA VAL A 153 4.65 12.78 13.30
C VAL A 153 6.15 13.08 13.29
N GLN A 154 6.49 14.34 13.33
CA GLN A 154 7.89 14.74 13.50
C GLN A 154 8.37 14.35 14.90
N ASP A 155 9.55 13.73 14.95
CA ASP A 155 10.21 13.42 16.22
C ASP A 155 10.71 14.73 16.85
N LYS A 156 10.15 15.05 18.01
CA LYS A 156 10.47 16.29 18.75
C LYS A 156 11.78 16.19 19.53
N ASP A 157 12.20 14.96 19.81
CA ASP A 157 13.39 14.70 20.63
C ASP A 157 14.65 14.52 19.77
N SER A 158 14.50 14.48 18.45
CA SER A 158 15.60 14.35 17.51
C SER A 158 16.06 15.70 16.99
N PHE A 159 17.36 15.96 17.07
CA PHE A 159 18.01 17.11 16.40
C PHE A 159 18.02 17.00 14.87
N LYS A 160 17.66 15.85 14.32
CA LYS A 160 17.55 15.59 12.89
C LYS A 160 16.08 15.68 12.45
N ARG A 161 15.85 15.86 11.15
CA ARG A 161 14.52 15.71 10.57
C ARG A 161 14.12 14.23 10.58
N ASN A 162 13.85 13.70 11.75
CA ASN A 162 13.36 12.36 11.93
C ASN A 162 11.84 12.36 11.97
N LEU A 163 11.25 11.43 11.24
CA LEU A 163 9.81 11.26 11.13
C LEU A 163 9.45 9.89 11.71
N ASN A 164 8.60 9.91 12.74
CA ASN A 164 8.03 8.71 13.32
C ASN A 164 6.74 8.36 12.56
N LEU A 165 6.79 7.27 11.82
CA LEU A 165 5.66 6.73 11.09
C LEU A 165 5.01 5.61 11.90
N TYR A 166 3.81 5.86 12.39
CA TYR A 166 3.00 4.88 13.10
C TYR A 166 2.07 4.17 12.13
N ILE A 167 2.11 2.84 12.12
CA ILE A 167 1.28 2.01 11.24
C ILE A 167 0.48 0.98 12.02
N ILE A 168 -0.65 0.58 11.44
CA ILE A 168 -1.52 -0.48 11.96
C ILE A 168 -1.92 -1.38 10.79
N SER A 169 -1.86 -2.67 11.02
CA SER A 169 -2.33 -3.71 10.11
C SER A 169 -3.68 -4.28 10.55
N GLU A 170 -4.26 -5.14 9.74
CA GLU A 170 -5.53 -5.82 9.98
C GLU A 170 -5.30 -7.33 9.97
N ASP A 171 -5.93 -8.06 10.88
CA ASP A 171 -5.89 -9.52 10.92
C ASP A 171 -6.95 -10.17 10.01
N ALA A 172 -7.02 -11.50 10.02
CA ALA A 172 -8.00 -12.25 9.23
C ALA A 172 -9.46 -12.00 9.69
N SER A 173 -9.65 -11.56 10.92
CA SER A 173 -10.95 -11.26 11.51
C SER A 173 -11.35 -9.78 11.38
N GLY A 174 -10.48 -8.95 10.79
CA GLY A 174 -10.73 -7.51 10.65
C GLY A 174 -10.29 -6.68 11.86
N ASN A 175 -9.67 -7.28 12.87
CA ASN A 175 -9.17 -6.55 14.03
C ASN A 175 -7.85 -5.85 13.72
N LEU A 176 -7.60 -4.77 14.43
CA LEU A 176 -6.34 -4.04 14.31
C LEU A 176 -5.23 -4.78 15.04
N VAL A 177 -4.09 -4.97 14.38
CA VAL A 177 -2.93 -5.68 14.90
C VAL A 177 -1.63 -4.96 14.55
N GLU A 178 -0.57 -5.30 15.26
CA GLU A 178 0.78 -4.82 14.95
C GLU A 178 1.25 -5.33 13.59
N SER A 179 2.05 -4.52 12.92
CA SER A 179 2.55 -4.82 11.58
C SER A 179 3.78 -5.74 11.62
N THR A 180 3.89 -6.63 10.64
CA THR A 180 5.07 -7.50 10.53
C THR A 180 6.32 -6.72 10.12
N ASN A 181 7.49 -7.22 10.54
CA ASN A 181 8.77 -6.65 10.15
C ASN A 181 8.98 -6.65 8.62
N THR A 182 8.43 -7.63 7.93
CA THR A 182 8.49 -7.69 6.45
C THR A 182 7.73 -6.53 5.83
N LEU A 183 6.51 -6.26 6.31
CA LEU A 183 5.72 -5.12 5.84
C LEU A 183 6.45 -3.79 6.11
N LYS A 184 7.04 -3.62 7.30
CA LYS A 184 7.82 -2.42 7.65
C LYS A 184 9.03 -2.23 6.72
N LYS A 185 9.76 -3.30 6.40
CA LYS A 185 10.89 -3.26 5.46
C LYS A 185 10.44 -2.89 4.05
N ASN A 186 9.37 -3.51 3.55
CA ASN A 186 8.81 -3.20 2.23
C ASN A 186 8.34 -1.75 2.15
N LEU A 187 7.66 -1.27 3.19
CA LEU A 187 7.20 0.10 3.28
C LEU A 187 8.37 1.09 3.31
N LYS A 188 9.42 0.80 4.07
CA LYS A 188 10.64 1.63 4.12
C LYS A 188 11.29 1.73 2.74
N THR A 189 11.40 0.61 2.04
CA THR A 189 11.94 0.57 0.66
C THR A 189 11.05 1.35 -0.31
N HIS A 190 9.73 1.21 -0.19
CA HIS A 190 8.79 1.96 -1.02
C HIS A 190 8.91 3.48 -0.78
N LEU A 191 8.89 3.91 0.46
CA LEU A 191 8.98 5.33 0.82
C LEU A 191 10.32 5.96 0.47
N SER A 192 11.39 5.17 0.34
CA SER A 192 12.70 5.71 -0.06
C SER A 192 12.69 6.36 -1.45
N ASN A 193 11.73 6.01 -2.30
CA ASN A 193 11.57 6.58 -3.65
C ASN A 193 10.84 7.94 -3.63
N TYR A 194 10.15 8.28 -2.54
CA TYR A 194 9.30 9.47 -2.44
C TYR A 194 9.81 10.47 -1.42
N LYS A 195 10.52 10.02 -0.39
CA LYS A 195 10.98 10.87 0.72
C LYS A 195 11.99 11.93 0.29
N MET A 196 12.01 13.04 1.01
CA MET A 196 13.08 14.03 0.87
C MET A 196 14.44 13.45 1.32
N ILE A 197 15.52 13.96 0.72
CA ILE A 197 16.88 13.46 0.97
C ILE A 197 17.30 13.61 2.45
N ASN A 198 16.80 14.66 3.10
CA ASN A 198 17.13 14.96 4.49
C ASN A 198 16.23 14.28 5.52
N ASP A 199 15.15 13.62 5.07
CA ASP A 199 14.20 12.98 5.97
C ASP A 199 14.65 11.57 6.30
N THR A 200 14.69 11.25 7.58
CA THR A 200 14.82 9.89 8.09
C THR A 200 13.46 9.42 8.59
N ILE A 201 13.13 8.15 8.33
CA ILE A 201 11.82 7.60 8.70
C ILE A 201 12.04 6.38 9.59
N ASP A 202 11.48 6.44 10.79
CA ASP A 202 11.37 5.30 11.68
C ASP A 202 9.94 4.78 11.67
N ILE A 203 9.77 3.49 11.40
CA ILE A 203 8.48 2.84 11.28
C ILE A 203 8.17 2.09 12.56
N LEU A 204 7.15 2.56 13.26
CA LEU A 204 6.72 2.08 14.57
C LEU A 204 5.30 1.51 14.49
N ASP A 205 4.97 0.59 15.40
CA ASP A 205 3.60 0.17 15.56
C ASP A 205 2.84 1.19 16.41
N ALA A 206 1.61 1.51 16.00
CA ALA A 206 0.74 2.35 16.79
C ALA A 206 0.14 1.55 17.94
N LYS A 207 -0.07 2.20 19.08
CA LYS A 207 -0.71 1.59 20.23
C LYS A 207 -2.20 1.38 19.95
N ILE A 208 -2.64 0.14 20.14
CA ILE A 208 -4.06 -0.24 20.01
C ILE A 208 -4.69 -0.19 21.39
N VAL A 209 -5.81 0.50 21.54
CA VAL A 209 -6.59 0.61 22.76
C VAL A 209 -8.02 0.17 22.47
N ASN A 210 -8.43 -0.92 23.07
CA ASN A 210 -9.81 -1.40 23.01
C ASN A 210 -10.62 -0.72 24.11
N LEU A 211 -11.75 -0.15 23.76
CA LEU A 211 -12.69 0.49 24.70
C LEU A 211 -13.96 -0.34 24.72
N GLU A 212 -14.41 -0.69 25.89
CA GLU A 212 -15.70 -1.31 26.13
C GLU A 212 -16.62 -0.30 26.85
N ILE A 213 -17.82 -0.12 26.32
CA ILE A 213 -18.81 0.82 26.87
C ILE A 213 -19.98 -0.01 27.40
N PHE A 214 -20.19 0.06 28.68
CA PHE A 214 -21.39 -0.50 29.34
C PHE A 214 -22.44 0.62 29.40
N ILE A 215 -23.64 0.36 28.92
CA ILE A 215 -24.80 1.26 29.01
C ILE A 215 -25.77 0.55 29.94
N ASP A 216 -26.05 1.14 31.11
CA ASP A 216 -27.04 0.69 32.04
C ASP A 216 -28.44 1.24 31.65
#